data_b53c640ef8df1ee473c13085918a44da
#
_entry.id   b53c640ef8df1ee473c13085918a44da
#
_cell.length_a   1.000
_cell.length_b   1.000
_cell.length_c   1.000
_cell.angle_alpha   90.00
_cell.angle_beta   90.00
_cell.angle_gamma   90.00
#
_symmetry.space_group_name_H-M   'P 1'
#
loop_
_entity.id
_entity.type
_entity.pdbx_description
1 polymer ?
#
loop_
_entity_poly.entity_id
_entity_poly.type
_entity_poly.pdbx_seq_one_letter_code
_entity_poly.pdbx_strand_id
1 'polypeptide(L)'
;LSRWRPMEAAGWPEPVVRVQSLSESGAATIPDRYVKPVHDRPSVNNSTTSGSVSIPVVDLSSLDGSAATARAVSEACREWGFFQAVNHGVPRELLRRARAAWRGFFRLPVEAKQRYANSPATYEGYGSRLGVEKGAVLDWGDYYFLHLRPPSSLSAADKWPHLPPDLRDATEEYGREVASLCERLMAAMSAGLGIKPGRLQEEFGGAEGAGVCVRVNYYPRCPQPELTLGLSSHSDPGGMTVLLADERVRGLQVRGRGGEWVTVDPIADAFIVNVGDQIQVLTNATYRSVEHRVMVNADAERLSVAMFYNPRSDLPLAPMAELVSPGAPALYKPTTFDEYRLYIRRKGPRGKSQVESLKAHGDR
;
A
#
# COMPACT_ATOMS: atom_id res chain seq x y z
N LEU A 1 25.94 0.89 8.99
CA LEU A 1 25.04 0.73 10.17
C LEU A 1 24.62 2.12 10.62
N SER A 2 23.71 2.77 9.89
CA SER A 2 23.08 4.01 10.36
C SER A 2 22.14 3.65 11.50
N ARG A 3 22.56 3.90 12.72
CA ARG A 3 21.72 3.79 13.91
C ARG A 3 20.54 4.75 13.75
N TRP A 4 19.35 4.22 13.69
CA TRP A 4 18.12 4.95 13.91
C TRP A 4 18.27 5.79 15.19
N ARG A 5 18.33 7.12 15.07
CA ARG A 5 18.15 7.98 16.24
C ARG A 5 16.66 7.97 16.57
N PRO A 6 16.25 7.57 17.80
CA PRO A 6 14.87 7.70 18.22
C PRO A 6 14.47 9.18 18.10
N MET A 7 13.33 9.46 17.47
CA MET A 7 12.73 10.80 17.52
C MET A 7 12.43 11.09 19.01
N GLU A 8 12.92 12.20 19.54
CA GLU A 8 12.70 12.59 20.94
C GLU A 8 11.20 12.69 21.26
N ALA A 9 10.82 12.24 22.46
CA ALA A 9 9.44 12.15 22.94
C ALA A 9 8.66 13.49 22.92
N ALA A 10 9.33 14.62 22.87
CA ALA A 10 8.73 15.96 22.88
C ALA A 10 7.95 16.34 21.59
N GLY A 11 8.05 15.53 20.54
CA GLY A 11 7.39 15.76 19.24
C GLY A 11 6.26 14.78 18.88
N TRP A 12 5.86 13.89 19.78
CA TRP A 12 4.88 12.85 19.47
C TRP A 12 3.45 13.39 19.31
N PRO A 13 2.67 12.80 18.38
CA PRO A 13 1.26 13.16 18.26
C PRO A 13 0.47 12.73 19.49
N GLU A 14 -0.65 13.42 19.71
CA GLU A 14 -1.61 13.04 20.75
C GLU A 14 -2.11 11.59 20.57
N PRO A 15 -2.36 10.85 21.66
CA PRO A 15 -2.98 9.53 21.62
C PRO A 15 -4.31 9.54 20.87
N VAL A 16 -4.59 8.46 20.14
CA VAL A 16 -5.85 8.28 19.39
C VAL A 16 -6.61 7.10 19.94
N VAL A 17 -7.92 7.28 20.12
CA VAL A 17 -8.83 6.16 20.40
C VAL A 17 -8.89 5.29 19.14
N ARG A 18 -8.90 3.96 19.31
CA ARG A 18 -9.04 3.02 18.20
C ARG A 18 -10.36 3.26 17.47
N VAL A 19 -10.29 3.29 16.14
CA VAL A 19 -11.47 3.55 15.32
C VAL A 19 -12.51 2.46 15.47
N GLN A 20 -12.08 1.21 15.66
CA GLN A 20 -13.00 0.12 15.98
C GLN A 20 -13.78 0.41 17.27
N SER A 21 -13.11 0.89 18.33
CA SER A 21 -13.79 1.25 19.58
C SER A 21 -14.77 2.40 19.42
N LEU A 22 -14.46 3.39 18.56
CA LEU A 22 -15.39 4.46 18.21
C LEU A 22 -16.62 3.93 17.49
N SER A 23 -16.42 3.04 16.52
CA SER A 23 -17.53 2.39 15.80
C SER A 23 -18.43 1.56 16.72
N GLU A 24 -17.83 0.80 17.64
CA GLU A 24 -18.53 -0.09 18.57
C GLU A 24 -19.23 0.68 19.70
N SER A 25 -18.90 1.94 19.93
CA SER A 25 -19.57 2.77 20.93
C SER A 25 -21.02 3.10 20.62
N GLY A 26 -21.46 2.86 19.35
CA GLY A 26 -22.81 3.17 18.88
C GLY A 26 -23.09 4.67 18.70
N ALA A 27 -22.08 5.53 18.71
CA ALA A 27 -22.23 6.95 18.42
C ALA A 27 -22.79 7.17 17.01
N ALA A 28 -23.78 8.04 16.88
CA ALA A 28 -24.39 8.39 15.59
C ALA A 28 -23.53 9.34 14.74
N THR A 29 -22.54 9.99 15.35
CA THR A 29 -21.64 10.93 14.69
C THR A 29 -20.18 10.59 14.91
N ILE A 30 -19.35 10.91 13.91
CA ILE A 30 -17.90 10.77 14.03
C ILE A 30 -17.30 11.99 14.74
N PRO A 31 -16.19 11.82 15.50
CA PRO A 31 -15.48 12.97 16.08
C PRO A 31 -14.94 13.91 15.00
N ASP A 32 -14.91 15.23 15.28
CA ASP A 32 -14.50 16.28 14.32
C ASP A 32 -13.15 16.01 13.66
N ARG A 33 -12.20 15.40 14.39
CA ARG A 33 -10.88 15.07 13.86
C ARG A 33 -10.88 14.02 12.73
N TYR A 34 -11.99 13.35 12.47
CA TYR A 34 -12.19 12.42 11.35
C TYR A 34 -12.98 13.04 10.21
N VAL A 35 -13.55 14.22 10.40
CA VAL A 35 -14.31 14.93 9.38
C VAL A 35 -13.36 15.57 8.38
N LYS A 36 -13.41 15.08 7.14
CA LYS A 36 -12.54 15.58 6.06
C LYS A 36 -12.97 16.98 5.59
N PRO A 37 -12.01 17.79 5.12
CA PRO A 37 -12.33 19.00 4.37
C PRO A 37 -13.28 18.69 3.21
N VAL A 38 -14.16 19.61 2.87
CA VAL A 38 -15.24 19.37 1.88
C VAL A 38 -14.72 18.83 0.54
N HIS A 39 -13.56 19.34 0.08
CA HIS A 39 -12.95 18.92 -1.19
C HIS A 39 -12.36 17.50 -1.17
N ASP A 40 -12.07 16.95 0.02
CA ASP A 40 -11.54 15.59 0.19
C ASP A 40 -12.64 14.55 0.46
N ARG A 41 -13.87 15.01 0.78
CA ARG A 41 -14.98 14.11 1.09
C ARG A 41 -15.37 13.24 -0.08
N PRO A 42 -15.94 12.06 0.19
CA PRO A 42 -16.58 11.26 -0.85
C PRO A 42 -17.65 12.07 -1.59
N SER A 43 -17.67 12.01 -2.92
CA SER A 43 -18.78 12.56 -3.70
C SER A 43 -20.00 11.66 -3.54
N VAL A 44 -21.13 12.20 -3.14
CA VAL A 44 -22.41 11.47 -2.98
C VAL A 44 -22.88 10.87 -4.33
N ASN A 45 -22.41 11.41 -5.45
CA ASN A 45 -22.80 11.03 -6.81
C ASN A 45 -21.99 9.86 -7.42
N ASN A 46 -21.15 9.17 -6.65
CA ASN A 46 -20.42 7.98 -7.13
C ASN A 46 -21.25 6.69 -7.10
N SER A 47 -22.58 6.79 -6.99
CA SER A 47 -23.50 5.70 -7.31
C SER A 47 -23.61 5.59 -8.83
N THR A 48 -22.96 4.57 -9.40
CA THR A 48 -23.30 3.98 -10.72
C THR A 48 -23.36 4.95 -11.91
N THR A 49 -22.26 5.53 -12.35
CA THR A 49 -22.12 5.77 -13.78
C THR A 49 -21.96 4.39 -14.44
N SER A 50 -23.08 3.93 -15.04
CA SER A 50 -23.21 2.73 -15.86
C SER A 50 -22.44 2.90 -17.17
N GLY A 51 -21.13 2.81 -17.08
CA GLY A 51 -20.19 2.77 -18.16
C GLY A 51 -18.88 2.39 -17.52
N SER A 52 -18.67 1.08 -17.34
CA SER A 52 -17.67 0.55 -16.41
C SER A 52 -16.23 0.83 -16.87
N VAL A 53 -15.72 2.01 -16.57
CA VAL A 53 -14.28 2.20 -16.52
C VAL A 53 -13.78 1.40 -15.31
N SER A 54 -13.04 0.33 -15.54
CA SER A 54 -12.42 -0.51 -14.52
C SER A 54 -10.92 -0.57 -14.75
N ILE A 55 -10.16 -0.81 -13.69
CA ILE A 55 -8.74 -1.12 -13.85
C ILE A 55 -8.57 -2.41 -14.65
N PRO A 56 -7.46 -2.57 -15.43
CA PRO A 56 -7.22 -3.75 -16.24
C PRO A 56 -7.23 -5.05 -15.43
N VAL A 57 -7.64 -6.14 -16.07
CA VAL A 57 -7.46 -7.49 -15.55
C VAL A 57 -6.36 -8.17 -16.34
N VAL A 58 -5.35 -8.68 -15.66
CA VAL A 58 -4.20 -9.36 -16.27
C VAL A 58 -4.16 -10.82 -15.81
N ASP A 59 -4.19 -11.74 -16.75
CA ASP A 59 -4.02 -13.17 -16.49
C ASP A 59 -2.54 -13.50 -16.37
N LEU A 60 -2.13 -13.98 -15.20
CA LEU A 60 -0.75 -14.31 -14.86
C LEU A 60 -0.41 -15.81 -15.03
N SER A 61 -1.32 -16.61 -15.58
CA SER A 61 -1.09 -18.07 -15.76
C SER A 61 0.19 -18.39 -16.56
N SER A 62 0.60 -17.49 -17.44
CA SER A 62 1.81 -17.63 -18.26
C SER A 62 2.83 -16.52 -17.97
N LEU A 63 2.90 -16.04 -16.72
CA LEU A 63 3.81 -14.94 -16.33
C LEU A 63 5.27 -15.27 -16.62
N ASP A 64 5.66 -16.53 -16.41
CA ASP A 64 7.01 -16.98 -16.65
C ASP A 64 7.21 -17.34 -18.14
N GLY A 65 7.90 -16.47 -18.86
CA GLY A 65 8.31 -16.71 -20.24
C GLY A 65 7.33 -16.21 -21.33
N SER A 66 6.15 -15.71 -21.01
CA SER A 66 5.23 -15.15 -22.00
C SER A 66 5.49 -13.67 -22.26
N ALA A 67 5.96 -13.35 -23.48
CA ALA A 67 6.09 -11.96 -23.92
C ALA A 67 4.73 -11.23 -23.97
N ALA A 68 3.63 -11.95 -24.20
CA ALA A 68 2.30 -11.37 -24.23
C ALA A 68 1.86 -10.96 -22.82
N THR A 69 2.09 -11.81 -21.81
CA THR A 69 1.79 -11.48 -20.42
C THR A 69 2.67 -10.34 -19.92
N ALA A 70 3.96 -10.33 -20.25
CA ALA A 70 4.85 -9.23 -19.90
C ALA A 70 4.40 -7.89 -20.53
N ARG A 71 3.92 -7.90 -21.78
CA ARG A 71 3.32 -6.71 -22.40
C ARG A 71 2.06 -6.26 -21.68
N ALA A 72 1.14 -7.16 -21.35
CA ALA A 72 -0.10 -6.82 -20.65
C ALA A 72 0.19 -6.20 -19.28
N VAL A 73 1.14 -6.75 -18.51
CA VAL A 73 1.62 -6.15 -17.24
C VAL A 73 2.19 -4.76 -17.48
N SER A 74 3.06 -4.60 -18.49
CA SER A 74 3.69 -3.32 -18.81
C SER A 74 2.67 -2.26 -19.23
N GLU A 75 1.71 -2.61 -20.08
CA GLU A 75 0.63 -1.72 -20.52
C GLU A 75 -0.23 -1.26 -19.33
N ALA A 76 -0.63 -2.20 -18.46
CA ALA A 76 -1.38 -1.88 -17.25
C ALA A 76 -0.61 -0.91 -16.32
N CYS A 77 0.70 -1.14 -16.14
CA CYS A 77 1.55 -0.26 -15.33
C CYS A 77 1.75 1.14 -15.97
N ARG A 78 1.82 1.24 -17.30
CA ARG A 78 1.94 2.52 -18.04
C ARG A 78 0.64 3.31 -18.01
N GLU A 79 -0.46 2.60 -18.30
CA GLU A 79 -1.75 3.20 -18.55
C GLU A 79 -2.48 3.57 -17.24
N TRP A 80 -2.52 2.63 -16.31
CA TRP A 80 -3.29 2.71 -15.09
C TRP A 80 -2.46 2.76 -13.81
N GLY A 81 -1.24 2.20 -13.85
CA GLY A 81 -0.45 1.98 -12.62
C GLY A 81 -1.08 0.96 -11.67
N PHE A 82 -2.22 0.38 -12.06
CA PHE A 82 -3.03 -0.58 -11.32
C PHE A 82 -3.57 -1.67 -12.24
N PHE A 83 -3.69 -2.88 -11.74
CA PHE A 83 -4.40 -3.97 -12.41
C PHE A 83 -4.89 -5.02 -11.40
N GLN A 84 -5.89 -5.81 -11.80
CA GLN A 84 -6.28 -7.01 -11.08
C GLN A 84 -5.54 -8.21 -11.68
N ALA A 85 -4.79 -8.93 -10.84
CA ALA A 85 -4.02 -10.10 -11.23
C ALA A 85 -4.83 -11.37 -10.95
N VAL A 86 -5.21 -12.09 -11.99
CA VAL A 86 -5.87 -13.40 -11.89
C VAL A 86 -4.87 -14.51 -12.25
N ASN A 87 -5.15 -15.73 -11.82
CA ASN A 87 -4.31 -16.92 -12.08
C ASN A 87 -2.83 -16.73 -11.67
N HIS A 88 -2.61 -15.99 -10.59
CA HIS A 88 -1.29 -15.57 -10.11
C HIS A 88 -0.46 -16.67 -9.46
N GLY A 89 -1.01 -17.86 -9.25
CA GLY A 89 -0.31 -19.03 -8.73
C GLY A 89 -0.25 -19.14 -7.20
N VAL A 90 -0.55 -18.10 -6.45
CA VAL A 90 -0.64 -18.18 -4.98
C VAL A 90 -1.86 -19.01 -4.59
N PRO A 91 -1.74 -20.03 -3.71
CA PRO A 91 -2.84 -20.93 -3.37
C PRO A 91 -4.04 -20.21 -2.75
N ARG A 92 -5.23 -20.47 -3.28
CA ARG A 92 -6.50 -19.88 -2.76
C ARG A 92 -6.71 -20.16 -1.28
N GLU A 93 -6.37 -21.37 -0.84
CA GLU A 93 -6.48 -21.75 0.56
C GLU A 93 -5.60 -20.87 1.47
N LEU A 94 -4.40 -20.50 1.00
CA LEU A 94 -3.52 -19.60 1.73
C LEU A 94 -4.11 -18.19 1.83
N LEU A 95 -4.72 -17.66 0.75
CA LEU A 95 -5.43 -16.38 0.77
C LEU A 95 -6.55 -16.40 1.81
N ARG A 96 -7.33 -17.48 1.83
CA ARG A 96 -8.42 -17.66 2.78
C ARG A 96 -7.92 -17.72 4.23
N ARG A 97 -6.85 -18.50 4.49
CA ARG A 97 -6.23 -18.62 5.81
C ARG A 97 -5.69 -17.28 6.32
N ALA A 98 -4.91 -16.59 5.51
CA ALA A 98 -4.35 -15.28 5.87
C ALA A 98 -5.47 -14.27 6.21
N ARG A 99 -6.50 -14.19 5.37
CA ARG A 99 -7.66 -13.31 5.60
C ARG A 99 -8.42 -13.69 6.87
N ALA A 100 -8.66 -14.99 7.11
CA ALA A 100 -9.38 -15.48 8.28
C ALA A 100 -8.60 -15.21 9.58
N ALA A 101 -7.30 -15.47 9.59
CA ALA A 101 -6.44 -15.22 10.74
C ALA A 101 -6.46 -13.73 11.14
N TRP A 102 -6.31 -12.82 10.18
CA TRP A 102 -6.35 -11.39 10.48
C TRP A 102 -7.74 -10.90 10.87
N ARG A 103 -8.82 -11.43 10.29
CA ARG A 103 -10.17 -11.16 10.80
C ARG A 103 -10.34 -11.63 12.23
N GLY A 104 -9.81 -12.80 12.56
CA GLY A 104 -9.78 -13.34 13.92
C GLY A 104 -9.09 -12.38 14.88
N PHE A 105 -7.93 -11.82 14.51
CA PHE A 105 -7.22 -10.82 15.32
C PHE A 105 -8.08 -9.57 15.55
N PHE A 106 -8.68 -8.97 14.53
CA PHE A 106 -9.49 -7.76 14.70
C PHE A 106 -10.79 -8.00 15.50
N ARG A 107 -11.25 -9.24 15.60
CA ARG A 107 -12.39 -9.63 16.44
C ARG A 107 -12.04 -9.87 17.93
N LEU A 108 -10.76 -9.88 18.27
CA LEU A 108 -10.33 -9.96 19.65
C LEU A 108 -10.78 -8.70 20.45
N PRO A 109 -10.97 -8.82 21.78
CA PRO A 109 -11.16 -7.66 22.64
C PRO A 109 -10.06 -6.62 22.43
N VAL A 110 -10.42 -5.34 22.59
CA VAL A 110 -9.48 -4.23 22.36
C VAL A 110 -8.23 -4.33 23.23
N GLU A 111 -8.37 -4.80 24.47
CA GLU A 111 -7.27 -4.99 25.43
C GLU A 111 -6.25 -6.01 24.92
N ALA A 112 -6.71 -7.10 24.30
CA ALA A 112 -5.83 -8.11 23.71
C ALA A 112 -5.04 -7.55 22.52
N LYS A 113 -5.68 -6.75 21.66
CA LYS A 113 -5.03 -6.08 20.52
C LYS A 113 -4.08 -4.98 20.99
N GLN A 114 -4.46 -4.23 22.02
CA GLN A 114 -3.68 -3.10 22.54
C GLN A 114 -2.33 -3.52 23.11
N ARG A 115 -2.14 -4.79 23.49
CA ARG A 115 -0.82 -5.35 23.88
C ARG A 115 0.22 -5.21 22.77
N TYR A 116 -0.22 -5.15 21.50
CA TYR A 116 0.61 -5.00 20.33
C TYR A 116 0.56 -3.56 19.75
N ALA A 117 0.14 -2.60 20.58
CA ALA A 117 0.06 -1.21 20.13
C ALA A 117 1.37 -0.74 19.52
N ASN A 118 1.28 -0.10 18.38
CA ASN A 118 2.43 0.46 17.71
C ASN A 118 3.00 1.65 18.50
N SER A 119 4.29 1.87 18.33
CA SER A 119 4.90 3.12 18.73
C SER A 119 4.98 4.07 17.54
N PRO A 120 4.83 5.37 17.74
CA PRO A 120 5.06 6.36 16.69
C PRO A 120 6.45 6.24 16.05
N ALA A 121 7.44 5.64 16.76
CA ALA A 121 8.80 5.44 16.24
C ALA A 121 8.86 4.42 15.11
N THR A 122 8.08 3.34 15.13
CA THR A 122 8.27 2.21 14.22
C THR A 122 7.07 1.91 13.32
N TYR A 123 5.85 2.33 13.68
CA TYR A 123 4.59 1.91 13.09
C TYR A 123 4.30 0.41 13.17
N GLU A 124 5.22 -0.40 13.64
CA GLU A 124 5.02 -1.83 13.79
C GLU A 124 3.99 -2.12 14.87
N GLY A 125 3.09 -3.06 14.58
CA GLY A 125 2.02 -3.46 15.47
C GLY A 125 0.69 -2.81 15.13
N TYR A 126 -0.19 -2.75 16.15
CA TYR A 126 -1.58 -2.30 16.06
C TYR A 126 -1.68 -0.77 16.16
N GLY A 127 -2.22 -0.11 15.15
CA GLY A 127 -2.32 1.34 15.06
C GLY A 127 -3.61 1.83 14.44
N SER A 128 -3.86 3.15 14.56
CA SER A 128 -5.02 3.83 13.96
C SER A 128 -4.65 5.14 13.27
N ARG A 129 -3.35 5.45 13.19
CA ARG A 129 -2.88 6.74 12.68
C ARG A 129 -1.68 6.56 11.76
N LEU A 130 -1.72 7.25 10.62
CA LEU A 130 -0.58 7.47 9.75
C LEU A 130 -0.07 8.91 9.92
N GLY A 131 1.26 9.05 9.84
CA GLY A 131 1.90 10.34 10.06
C GLY A 131 1.93 10.78 11.52
N VAL A 132 2.82 11.71 11.82
CA VAL A 132 3.05 12.22 13.19
C VAL A 132 2.72 13.71 13.34
N GLU A 133 2.06 14.31 12.38
CA GLU A 133 1.67 15.72 12.42
C GLU A 133 0.55 15.93 13.46
N LYS A 134 0.80 16.81 14.44
CA LYS A 134 -0.20 17.13 15.47
C LYS A 134 -1.39 17.84 14.85
N GLY A 135 -2.60 17.52 15.34
CA GLY A 135 -3.84 18.14 14.85
C GLY A 135 -4.25 17.71 13.43
N ALA A 136 -3.57 16.77 12.80
CA ALA A 136 -3.95 16.26 11.49
C ALA A 136 -5.33 15.60 11.52
N VAL A 137 -6.12 15.83 10.45
CA VAL A 137 -7.38 15.12 10.22
C VAL A 137 -7.07 13.65 9.97
N LEU A 138 -7.72 12.76 10.72
CA LEU A 138 -7.47 11.33 10.73
C LEU A 138 -8.33 10.57 9.72
N ASP A 139 -7.90 9.36 9.40
CA ASP A 139 -8.62 8.39 8.60
C ASP A 139 -9.43 7.44 9.50
N TRP A 140 -10.58 6.94 9.00
CA TRP A 140 -11.46 6.05 9.73
C TRP A 140 -11.03 4.60 9.52
N GLY A 141 -9.96 4.19 10.23
CA GLY A 141 -9.42 2.84 10.12
C GLY A 141 -8.36 2.52 11.16
N ASP A 142 -8.28 1.26 11.49
CA ASP A 142 -7.21 0.66 12.27
C ASP A 142 -6.33 -0.20 11.36
N TYR A 143 -5.12 -0.51 11.78
CA TYR A 143 -4.22 -1.35 11.01
C TYR A 143 -3.31 -2.19 11.90
N TYR A 144 -2.73 -3.23 11.31
CA TYR A 144 -1.58 -3.93 11.83
C TYR A 144 -0.43 -3.89 10.81
N PHE A 145 0.80 -3.64 11.26
CA PHE A 145 1.96 -3.54 10.37
C PHE A 145 3.12 -4.39 10.88
N LEU A 146 3.73 -5.18 9.97
CA LEU A 146 4.89 -6.03 10.24
C LEU A 146 5.89 -5.99 9.08
N HIS A 147 7.18 -6.10 9.41
CA HIS A 147 8.25 -6.36 8.46
C HIS A 147 8.51 -7.86 8.36
N LEU A 148 8.55 -8.39 7.12
CA LEU A 148 8.73 -9.81 6.83
C LEU A 148 10.06 -10.14 6.15
N ARG A 149 10.75 -9.14 5.57
CA ARG A 149 12.07 -9.21 4.93
C ARG A 149 12.74 -7.83 4.93
N PRO A 150 14.09 -7.74 4.82
CA PRO A 150 15.07 -8.83 4.92
C PRO A 150 15.22 -9.31 6.38
N PRO A 151 16.00 -10.37 6.65
CA PRO A 151 16.25 -10.88 8.01
C PRO A 151 16.73 -9.82 9.00
N SER A 152 17.51 -8.84 8.53
CA SER A 152 18.00 -7.71 9.35
C SER A 152 16.94 -6.70 9.79
N SER A 153 15.74 -6.78 9.22
CA SER A 153 14.63 -5.83 9.47
C SER A 153 13.33 -6.54 9.91
N LEU A 154 13.41 -7.84 10.20
CA LEU A 154 12.23 -8.60 10.65
C LEU A 154 11.61 -7.97 11.90
N SER A 155 10.28 -7.95 11.95
CA SER A 155 9.57 -7.61 13.17
C SER A 155 9.91 -8.57 14.29
N ALA A 156 10.27 -8.03 15.46
CA ALA A 156 10.61 -8.80 16.64
C ALA A 156 9.47 -9.73 17.08
N ALA A 157 9.80 -10.81 17.77
CA ALA A 157 8.83 -11.83 18.17
C ALA A 157 7.66 -11.27 19.01
N ASP A 158 7.92 -10.26 19.83
CA ASP A 158 6.92 -9.58 20.66
C ASP A 158 5.92 -8.74 19.86
N LYS A 159 6.20 -8.49 18.57
CA LYS A 159 5.30 -7.82 17.63
C LYS A 159 4.30 -8.76 16.97
N TRP A 160 4.47 -10.05 17.11
CA TRP A 160 3.57 -11.03 16.52
C TRP A 160 2.42 -11.37 17.47
N PRO A 161 1.14 -11.23 17.05
CA PRO A 161 0.01 -11.68 17.85
C PRO A 161 0.06 -13.18 18.09
N HIS A 162 -0.19 -13.60 19.32
CA HIS A 162 -0.31 -15.02 19.66
C HIS A 162 -1.66 -15.61 19.28
N LEU A 163 -2.65 -14.78 18.99
CA LEU A 163 -3.99 -15.18 18.61
C LEU A 163 -4.43 -14.46 17.33
N PRO A 164 -5.11 -15.16 16.40
CA PRO A 164 -5.29 -16.62 16.36
C PRO A 164 -3.96 -17.38 16.30
N PRO A 165 -3.90 -18.66 16.71
CA PRO A 165 -2.63 -19.42 16.80
C PRO A 165 -1.89 -19.57 15.46
N ASP A 166 -2.61 -19.65 14.35
CA ASP A 166 -2.08 -19.81 12.99
C ASP A 166 -1.75 -18.49 12.29
N LEU A 167 -1.96 -17.34 12.95
CA LEU A 167 -1.81 -16.01 12.33
C LEU A 167 -0.39 -15.79 11.79
N ARG A 168 0.63 -16.12 12.59
CA ARG A 168 2.02 -15.93 12.21
C ARG A 168 2.39 -16.82 11.03
N ASP A 169 2.13 -18.11 11.13
CA ASP A 169 2.47 -19.09 10.10
C ASP A 169 1.78 -18.77 8.77
N ALA A 170 0.48 -18.46 8.82
CA ALA A 170 -0.27 -18.05 7.64
C ALA A 170 0.27 -16.75 7.02
N THR A 171 0.69 -15.78 7.84
CA THR A 171 1.21 -14.50 7.35
C THR A 171 2.62 -14.64 6.77
N GLU A 172 3.49 -15.43 7.38
CA GLU A 172 4.84 -15.70 6.88
C GLU A 172 4.80 -16.50 5.57
N GLU A 173 3.93 -17.53 5.49
CA GLU A 173 3.73 -18.30 4.25
C GLU A 173 3.17 -17.40 3.13
N TYR A 174 2.14 -16.64 3.42
CA TYR A 174 1.57 -15.64 2.50
C TYR A 174 2.64 -14.64 2.03
N GLY A 175 3.47 -14.15 2.94
CA GLY A 175 4.55 -13.22 2.63
C GLY A 175 5.58 -13.80 1.67
N ARG A 176 5.95 -15.08 1.81
CA ARG A 176 6.88 -15.76 0.90
C ARG A 176 6.30 -15.91 -0.50
N GLU A 177 5.05 -16.38 -0.60
CA GLU A 177 4.39 -16.59 -1.90
C GLU A 177 4.18 -15.27 -2.65
N VAL A 178 3.74 -14.22 -1.96
CA VAL A 178 3.54 -12.91 -2.59
C VAL A 178 4.88 -12.25 -2.94
N ALA A 179 5.94 -12.43 -2.14
CA ALA A 179 7.27 -11.93 -2.50
C ALA A 179 7.79 -12.59 -3.80
N SER A 180 7.62 -13.91 -3.93
CA SER A 180 7.97 -14.65 -5.16
C SER A 180 7.15 -14.13 -6.37
N LEU A 181 5.86 -13.87 -6.19
CA LEU A 181 5.05 -13.23 -7.23
C LEU A 181 5.59 -11.85 -7.61
N CYS A 182 5.98 -11.02 -6.65
CA CYS A 182 6.56 -9.69 -6.91
C CYS A 182 7.86 -9.79 -7.72
N GLU A 183 8.74 -10.73 -7.41
CA GLU A 183 9.99 -10.98 -8.15
C GLU A 183 9.72 -11.32 -9.61
N ARG A 184 8.73 -12.17 -9.87
CA ARG A 184 8.29 -12.54 -11.22
C ARG A 184 7.65 -11.35 -11.97
N LEU A 185 6.85 -10.55 -11.28
CA LEU A 185 6.28 -9.31 -11.84
C LEU A 185 7.38 -8.29 -12.17
N MET A 186 8.39 -8.13 -11.32
CA MET A 186 9.56 -7.26 -11.60
C MET A 186 10.30 -7.69 -12.87
N ALA A 187 10.44 -9.01 -13.09
CA ALA A 187 11.04 -9.53 -14.30
C ALA A 187 10.18 -9.21 -15.55
N ALA A 188 8.87 -9.42 -15.47
CA ALA A 188 7.94 -9.09 -16.55
C ALA A 188 7.91 -7.58 -16.85
N MET A 189 7.93 -6.73 -15.82
CA MET A 189 8.00 -5.27 -15.94
C MET A 189 9.31 -4.84 -16.61
N SER A 190 10.46 -5.43 -16.24
CA SER A 190 11.75 -5.16 -16.89
C SER A 190 11.70 -5.53 -18.37
N ALA A 191 11.19 -6.73 -18.71
CA ALA A 191 11.02 -7.15 -20.11
C ALA A 191 10.10 -6.22 -20.90
N GLY A 192 9.00 -5.76 -20.28
CA GLY A 192 8.08 -4.78 -20.88
C GLY A 192 8.68 -3.38 -21.11
N LEU A 193 9.77 -3.06 -20.41
CA LEU A 193 10.59 -1.84 -20.66
C LEU A 193 11.66 -2.04 -21.74
N GLY A 194 11.83 -3.28 -22.23
CA GLY A 194 12.89 -3.62 -23.19
C GLY A 194 14.28 -3.72 -22.56
N ILE A 195 14.36 -3.91 -21.23
CA ILE A 195 15.61 -4.10 -20.51
C ILE A 195 15.74 -5.54 -20.00
N LYS A 196 16.92 -5.92 -19.49
CA LYS A 196 17.17 -7.26 -18.94
C LYS A 196 16.13 -7.61 -17.85
N PRO A 197 15.54 -8.82 -17.86
CA PRO A 197 14.46 -9.19 -16.93
C PRO A 197 14.75 -8.99 -15.44
N GLY A 198 15.99 -9.16 -14.98
CA GLY A 198 16.38 -8.92 -13.58
C GLY A 198 16.67 -7.47 -13.21
N ARG A 199 16.63 -6.55 -14.17
CA ARG A 199 17.21 -5.22 -14.00
C ARG A 199 16.53 -4.36 -12.91
N LEU A 200 15.19 -4.35 -12.89
CA LEU A 200 14.45 -3.67 -11.79
C LEU A 200 14.73 -4.31 -10.43
N GLN A 201 14.87 -5.63 -10.38
CA GLN A 201 15.17 -6.36 -9.15
C GLN A 201 16.59 -6.05 -8.64
N GLU A 202 17.56 -5.87 -9.54
CA GLU A 202 18.93 -5.44 -9.20
C GLU A 202 18.92 -4.08 -8.49
N GLU A 203 18.12 -3.11 -8.97
CA GLU A 203 17.95 -1.80 -8.34
C GLU A 203 17.30 -1.88 -6.94
N PHE A 204 16.55 -2.92 -6.66
CA PHE A 204 15.98 -3.17 -5.34
C PHE A 204 16.98 -3.81 -4.35
N GLY A 205 18.22 -4.10 -4.80
CA GLY A 205 19.25 -4.77 -4.00
C GLY A 205 19.19 -6.28 -4.12
N GLY A 206 18.62 -6.81 -5.21
CA GLY A 206 18.36 -8.23 -5.43
C GLY A 206 17.16 -8.74 -4.62
N ALA A 207 16.86 -10.03 -4.75
CA ALA A 207 15.74 -10.67 -4.02
C ALA A 207 15.94 -10.63 -2.49
N GLU A 208 17.18 -10.82 -2.03
CA GLU A 208 17.50 -10.84 -0.60
C GLU A 208 17.55 -9.44 0.03
N GLY A 209 17.86 -8.42 -0.76
CA GLY A 209 17.91 -7.03 -0.29
C GLY A 209 16.54 -6.35 -0.27
N ALA A 210 15.59 -6.83 -1.07
CA ALA A 210 14.26 -6.26 -1.15
C ALA A 210 13.50 -6.38 0.18
N GLY A 211 12.89 -5.27 0.60
CA GLY A 211 12.06 -5.20 1.79
C GLY A 211 10.66 -5.72 1.52
N VAL A 212 10.13 -6.58 2.40
CA VAL A 212 8.74 -7.04 2.36
C VAL A 212 8.05 -6.69 3.66
N CYS A 213 6.95 -5.97 3.56
CA CYS A 213 6.14 -5.59 4.71
C CYS A 213 4.68 -5.95 4.46
N VAL A 214 3.97 -6.32 5.51
CA VAL A 214 2.52 -6.51 5.49
C VAL A 214 1.82 -5.41 6.29
N ARG A 215 0.79 -4.85 5.70
CA ARG A 215 -0.17 -4.00 6.40
C ARG A 215 -1.56 -4.56 6.23
N VAL A 216 -2.15 -4.92 7.33
CA VAL A 216 -3.56 -5.32 7.37
C VAL A 216 -4.37 -4.12 7.78
N ASN A 217 -5.25 -3.68 6.90
CA ASN A 217 -6.13 -2.55 7.14
C ASN A 217 -7.51 -3.05 7.53
N TYR A 218 -8.04 -2.49 8.59
CA TYR A 218 -9.38 -2.77 9.09
C TYR A 218 -10.17 -1.47 9.16
N TYR A 219 -11.26 -1.44 8.45
CA TYR A 219 -12.16 -0.29 8.35
C TYR A 219 -13.49 -0.67 8.98
N PRO A 220 -13.74 -0.29 10.25
CA PRO A 220 -15.01 -0.55 10.91
C PRO A 220 -16.14 0.24 10.26
N ARG A 221 -17.38 -0.16 10.55
CA ARG A 221 -18.57 0.59 10.13
C ARG A 221 -18.46 2.06 10.55
N CYS A 222 -18.89 2.95 9.69
CA CYS A 222 -18.84 4.38 9.93
C CYS A 222 -20.25 4.96 9.92
N PRO A 223 -20.70 5.66 10.96
CA PRO A 223 -22.05 6.23 10.99
C PRO A 223 -22.26 7.38 10.00
N GLN A 224 -21.17 8.02 9.54
CA GLN A 224 -21.22 9.14 8.60
C GLN A 224 -20.14 8.97 7.49
N PRO A 225 -20.29 7.94 6.62
CA PRO A 225 -19.27 7.62 5.63
C PRO A 225 -19.05 8.72 4.57
N GLU A 226 -20.02 9.61 4.37
CA GLU A 226 -19.93 10.76 3.48
C GLU A 226 -19.01 11.86 3.98
N LEU A 227 -18.66 11.87 5.27
CA LEU A 227 -17.83 12.91 5.89
C LEU A 227 -16.36 12.51 6.02
N THR A 228 -16.02 11.23 5.82
CA THR A 228 -14.67 10.71 6.10
C THR A 228 -14.17 9.74 5.04
N LEU A 229 -12.94 9.31 5.18
CA LEU A 229 -12.31 8.27 4.37
C LEU A 229 -11.68 7.22 5.29
N GLY A 230 -11.66 5.96 4.85
CA GLY A 230 -10.91 4.89 5.52
C GLY A 230 -9.41 5.08 5.37
N LEU A 231 -8.99 5.60 4.21
CA LEU A 231 -7.61 6.02 3.95
C LEU A 231 -7.65 7.19 2.98
N SER A 232 -7.03 8.29 3.36
CA SER A 232 -6.90 9.50 2.55
C SER A 232 -6.13 9.24 1.27
N SER A 233 -6.37 10.09 0.26
CA SER A 233 -5.70 10.01 -1.03
C SER A 233 -4.17 10.06 -0.88
N HIS A 234 -3.50 9.09 -1.49
CA HIS A 234 -2.04 8.94 -1.48
C HIS A 234 -1.58 8.10 -2.67
N SER A 235 -0.31 8.16 -2.98
CA SER A 235 0.43 7.14 -3.73
C SER A 235 1.24 6.28 -2.76
N ASP A 236 1.53 5.03 -3.13
CA ASP A 236 2.33 4.15 -2.29
C ASP A 236 3.82 4.52 -2.39
N PRO A 237 4.49 4.70 -1.24
CA PRO A 237 5.88 5.18 -1.22
C PRO A 237 6.91 4.15 -1.71
N GLY A 238 6.54 2.87 -1.71
CA GLY A 238 7.42 1.75 -2.02
C GLY A 238 7.57 1.45 -3.50
N GLY A 239 7.91 0.21 -3.81
CA GLY A 239 8.06 -0.25 -5.18
C GLY A 239 6.75 -0.76 -5.76
N MET A 240 6.20 -1.80 -5.19
CA MET A 240 4.98 -2.45 -5.63
C MET A 240 4.11 -2.82 -4.44
N THR A 241 2.81 -2.70 -4.59
CA THR A 241 1.83 -3.19 -3.62
C THR A 241 1.01 -4.32 -4.24
N VAL A 242 0.87 -5.42 -3.51
CA VAL A 242 -0.04 -6.53 -3.83
C VAL A 242 -1.10 -6.58 -2.75
N LEU A 243 -2.32 -6.22 -3.12
CA LEU A 243 -3.45 -6.09 -2.20
C LEU A 243 -4.40 -7.27 -2.33
N LEU A 244 -4.57 -8.01 -1.25
CA LEU A 244 -5.67 -8.94 -1.06
C LEU A 244 -6.88 -8.14 -0.55
N ALA A 245 -7.80 -7.81 -1.43
CA ALA A 245 -8.97 -7.00 -1.11
C ALA A 245 -10.02 -7.79 -0.30
N ASP A 246 -10.93 -7.06 0.34
CA ASP A 246 -12.16 -7.66 0.85
C ASP A 246 -13.03 -8.12 -0.33
N GLU A 247 -13.54 -9.35 -0.27
CA GLU A 247 -14.33 -9.93 -1.36
C GLU A 247 -15.78 -9.43 -1.39
N ARG A 248 -16.27 -8.89 -0.29
CA ARG A 248 -17.67 -8.54 -0.09
C ARG A 248 -17.93 -7.04 -0.08
N VAL A 249 -16.92 -6.29 0.44
CA VAL A 249 -17.08 -4.85 0.69
C VAL A 249 -16.14 -4.05 -0.20
N ARG A 250 -16.71 -3.31 -1.13
CA ARG A 250 -16.01 -2.34 -1.97
C ARG A 250 -15.44 -1.22 -1.08
N GLY A 251 -14.46 -0.51 -1.58
CA GLY A 251 -13.93 0.66 -0.86
C GLY A 251 -12.71 1.29 -1.53
N LEU A 252 -11.91 0.51 -2.27
CA LEU A 252 -10.77 1.06 -2.99
C LEU A 252 -11.25 1.91 -4.17
N GLN A 253 -10.75 3.14 -4.25
CA GLN A 253 -10.89 4.02 -5.40
C GLN A 253 -9.52 4.42 -5.93
N VAL A 254 -9.37 4.39 -7.24
CA VAL A 254 -8.15 4.72 -7.98
C VAL A 254 -8.40 5.96 -8.83
N ARG A 255 -7.42 6.85 -8.93
CA ARG A 255 -7.52 8.06 -9.72
C ARG A 255 -7.39 7.72 -11.20
N GLY A 256 -8.46 7.91 -11.96
CA GLY A 256 -8.46 7.73 -13.42
C GLY A 256 -7.63 8.79 -14.15
N ARG A 257 -7.39 8.60 -15.44
CA ARG A 257 -6.61 9.53 -16.27
C ARG A 257 -7.25 10.91 -16.40
N GLY A 258 -8.57 10.98 -16.38
CA GLY A 258 -9.34 12.23 -16.41
C GLY A 258 -9.44 12.92 -15.06
N GLY A 259 -8.84 12.35 -14.02
CA GLY A 259 -8.88 12.88 -12.66
C GLY A 259 -10.09 12.44 -11.85
N GLU A 260 -10.95 11.58 -12.40
CA GLU A 260 -12.09 10.97 -11.71
C GLU A 260 -11.66 9.87 -10.74
N TRP A 261 -12.49 9.58 -9.75
CA TRP A 261 -12.31 8.45 -8.85
C TRP A 261 -13.06 7.22 -9.38
N VAL A 262 -12.32 6.17 -9.71
CA VAL A 262 -12.83 4.87 -10.18
C VAL A 262 -12.88 3.90 -9.01
N THR A 263 -14.07 3.40 -8.67
CA THR A 263 -14.22 2.37 -7.66
C THR A 263 -13.82 1.02 -8.25
N VAL A 264 -12.94 0.31 -7.56
CA VAL A 264 -12.49 -1.01 -7.99
C VAL A 264 -13.45 -2.07 -7.45
N ASP A 265 -14.00 -2.88 -8.36
CA ASP A 265 -14.77 -4.06 -8.04
C ASP A 265 -13.81 -5.26 -7.91
N PRO A 266 -13.56 -5.79 -6.70
CA PRO A 266 -12.60 -6.85 -6.53
C PRO A 266 -13.09 -8.16 -7.16
N ILE A 267 -12.24 -8.78 -7.97
CA ILE A 267 -12.47 -10.14 -8.48
C ILE A 267 -12.11 -11.12 -7.35
N ALA A 268 -12.97 -12.13 -7.16
CA ALA A 268 -12.70 -13.17 -6.15
C ALA A 268 -11.36 -13.86 -6.41
N ASP A 269 -10.58 -14.07 -5.35
CA ASP A 269 -9.24 -14.68 -5.38
C ASP A 269 -8.21 -13.96 -6.28
N ALA A 270 -8.49 -12.78 -6.79
CA ALA A 270 -7.51 -11.94 -7.49
C ALA A 270 -6.76 -11.03 -6.51
N PHE A 271 -5.54 -10.65 -6.89
CA PHE A 271 -4.88 -9.52 -6.26
C PHE A 271 -5.15 -8.23 -7.02
N ILE A 272 -5.20 -7.12 -6.31
CA ILE A 272 -5.05 -5.79 -6.90
C ILE A 272 -3.58 -5.43 -6.75
N VAL A 273 -2.90 -5.20 -7.88
CA VAL A 273 -1.47 -4.85 -7.93
C VAL A 273 -1.33 -3.42 -8.36
N ASN A 274 -0.47 -2.66 -7.68
CA ASN A 274 -0.16 -1.30 -8.10
C ASN A 274 1.33 -0.96 -8.02
N VAL A 275 1.72 -0.09 -8.94
CA VAL A 275 3.05 0.54 -8.98
C VAL A 275 3.16 1.57 -7.87
N GLY A 276 4.27 1.52 -7.12
CA GLY A 276 4.61 2.53 -6.14
C GLY A 276 5.61 3.57 -6.65
N ASP A 277 5.86 4.57 -5.83
CA ASP A 277 6.66 5.75 -6.19
C ASP A 277 8.10 5.40 -6.59
N GLN A 278 8.71 4.38 -5.96
CA GLN A 278 10.10 4.02 -6.28
C GLN A 278 10.23 3.38 -7.67
N ILE A 279 9.27 2.57 -8.11
CA ILE A 279 9.24 2.07 -9.49
C ILE A 279 8.96 3.22 -10.48
N GLN A 280 8.11 4.18 -10.14
CA GLN A 280 7.92 5.37 -10.98
C GLN A 280 9.24 6.14 -11.12
N VAL A 281 9.99 6.35 -10.05
CA VAL A 281 11.30 7.02 -10.09
C VAL A 281 12.29 6.25 -10.96
N LEU A 282 12.49 4.95 -10.70
CA LEU A 282 13.41 4.10 -11.44
C LEU A 282 13.11 4.04 -12.94
N THR A 283 11.83 4.01 -13.28
CA THR A 283 11.40 3.92 -14.69
C THR A 283 11.23 5.28 -15.36
N ASN A 284 11.74 6.34 -14.75
CA ASN A 284 11.65 7.71 -15.26
C ASN A 284 10.22 8.09 -15.66
N ALA A 285 9.23 7.76 -14.80
CA ALA A 285 7.80 7.95 -14.98
C ALA A 285 7.17 7.11 -16.12
N THR A 286 7.88 6.14 -16.68
CA THR A 286 7.30 5.23 -17.69
C THR A 286 6.20 4.38 -17.07
N TYR A 287 6.41 3.83 -15.88
CA TYR A 287 5.37 3.23 -15.05
C TYR A 287 4.88 4.24 -14.03
N ARG A 288 3.58 4.26 -13.81
CA ARG A 288 2.91 5.30 -13.05
C ARG A 288 2.53 4.81 -11.66
N SER A 289 3.01 5.48 -10.62
CA SER A 289 2.41 5.38 -9.29
C SER A 289 1.16 6.26 -9.26
N VAL A 290 0.01 5.71 -8.95
CA VAL A 290 -1.28 6.39 -9.09
C VAL A 290 -1.92 6.62 -7.73
N GLU A 291 -2.53 7.80 -7.58
CA GLU A 291 -3.32 8.15 -6.39
C GLU A 291 -4.48 7.20 -6.19
N HIS A 292 -4.66 6.79 -4.95
CA HIS A 292 -5.79 5.97 -4.55
C HIS A 292 -6.22 6.33 -3.12
N ARG A 293 -7.45 5.96 -2.79
CA ARG A 293 -8.05 6.21 -1.47
C ARG A 293 -9.00 5.08 -1.10
N VAL A 294 -9.43 5.04 0.17
CA VAL A 294 -10.37 4.03 0.63
C VAL A 294 -11.60 4.68 1.23
N MET A 295 -12.75 4.26 0.73
CA MET A 295 -14.07 4.62 1.24
C MET A 295 -14.44 3.71 2.42
N VAL A 296 -15.25 4.23 3.32
CA VAL A 296 -15.85 3.44 4.41
C VAL A 296 -17.34 3.21 4.15
N ASN A 297 -17.94 2.31 4.91
CA ASN A 297 -19.32 1.87 4.73
C ASN A 297 -20.07 1.97 6.06
N ALA A 298 -21.38 2.33 6.00
CA ALA A 298 -22.22 2.42 7.18
C ALA A 298 -22.63 1.04 7.71
N ASP A 299 -22.83 0.08 6.80
CA ASP A 299 -23.49 -1.21 7.10
C ASP A 299 -22.49 -2.35 7.33
N ALA A 300 -21.29 -2.24 6.75
CA ALA A 300 -20.33 -3.32 6.76
C ALA A 300 -18.89 -2.83 7.09
N GLU A 301 -18.17 -3.65 7.84
CA GLU A 301 -16.73 -3.53 8.04
C GLU A 301 -15.97 -4.07 6.82
N ARG A 302 -14.78 -3.55 6.56
CA ARG A 302 -13.90 -4.00 5.47
C ARG A 302 -12.52 -4.34 6.00
N LEU A 303 -11.95 -5.45 5.55
CA LEU A 303 -10.57 -5.84 5.84
C LEU A 303 -9.82 -6.08 4.53
N SER A 304 -8.59 -5.57 4.44
CA SER A 304 -7.68 -5.87 3.33
C SER A 304 -6.26 -6.11 3.83
N VAL A 305 -5.51 -6.94 3.10
CA VAL A 305 -4.11 -7.26 3.41
C VAL A 305 -3.24 -6.71 2.29
N ALA A 306 -2.50 -5.65 2.56
CA ALA A 306 -1.55 -5.05 1.63
C ALA A 306 -0.15 -5.58 1.91
N MET A 307 0.46 -6.17 0.88
CA MET A 307 1.86 -6.56 0.90
C MET A 307 2.66 -5.54 0.09
N PHE A 308 3.68 -4.95 0.71
CA PHE A 308 4.56 -3.98 0.08
C PHE A 308 5.89 -4.64 -0.24
N TYR A 309 6.28 -4.54 -1.51
CA TYR A 309 7.58 -4.95 -2.00
C TYR A 309 8.43 -3.72 -2.28
N ASN A 310 9.47 -3.51 -1.48
CA ASN A 310 10.21 -2.27 -1.40
C ASN A 310 11.68 -2.46 -1.78
N PRO A 311 12.36 -1.42 -2.29
CA PRO A 311 13.80 -1.48 -2.46
C PRO A 311 14.52 -1.56 -1.11
N ARG A 312 15.77 -1.99 -1.14
CA ARG A 312 16.67 -1.91 0.02
C ARG A 312 16.79 -0.44 0.46
N SER A 313 16.61 -0.20 1.74
CA SER A 313 16.34 1.12 2.29
C SER A 313 17.47 2.14 2.10
N ASP A 314 18.71 1.69 2.06
CA ASP A 314 19.93 2.49 2.04
C ASP A 314 20.51 2.75 0.64
N LEU A 315 19.97 2.08 -0.38
CA LEU A 315 20.42 2.30 -1.76
C LEU A 315 19.85 3.61 -2.32
N PRO A 316 20.68 4.46 -2.93
CA PRO A 316 20.17 5.60 -3.68
C PRO A 316 19.48 5.11 -4.95
N LEU A 317 18.24 5.54 -5.12
CA LEU A 317 17.41 5.25 -6.29
C LEU A 317 17.32 6.50 -7.16
N ALA A 318 17.52 6.31 -8.45
CA ALA A 318 17.42 7.34 -9.49
C ALA A 318 16.85 6.71 -10.77
N PRO A 319 16.40 7.49 -11.74
CA PRO A 319 16.04 6.96 -13.06
C PRO A 319 17.18 6.11 -13.63
N MET A 320 16.85 4.88 -14.04
CA MET A 320 17.81 3.94 -14.63
C MET A 320 18.41 4.52 -15.90
N ALA A 321 19.75 4.39 -16.06
CA ALA A 321 20.48 4.97 -17.19
C ALA A 321 19.96 4.51 -18.54
N GLU A 322 19.46 3.26 -18.64
CA GLU A 322 18.87 2.67 -19.84
C GLU A 322 17.58 3.38 -20.28
N LEU A 323 16.91 4.10 -19.37
CA LEU A 323 15.65 4.81 -19.61
C LEU A 323 15.82 6.33 -19.67
N VAL A 324 17.05 6.82 -19.68
CA VAL A 324 17.41 8.23 -19.77
C VAL A 324 18.13 8.49 -21.08
N SER A 325 17.75 9.54 -21.76
CA SER A 325 18.39 9.95 -23.03
C SER A 325 18.29 11.47 -23.21
N PRO A 326 18.96 12.07 -24.20
CA PRO A 326 18.79 13.50 -24.51
C PRO A 326 17.35 13.92 -24.78
N GLY A 327 16.54 13.01 -25.37
CA GLY A 327 15.09 13.23 -25.61
C GLY A 327 14.20 12.90 -24.40
N ALA A 328 14.72 12.20 -23.39
CA ALA A 328 14.03 11.83 -22.16
C ALA A 328 14.98 11.97 -20.96
N PRO A 329 15.28 13.21 -20.53
CA PRO A 329 16.20 13.45 -19.43
C PRO A 329 15.67 12.89 -18.11
N ALA A 330 16.55 12.71 -17.12
CA ALA A 330 16.17 12.24 -15.79
C ALA A 330 15.17 13.20 -15.13
N LEU A 331 14.00 12.69 -14.77
CA LEU A 331 12.91 13.49 -14.18
C LEU A 331 13.03 13.62 -12.66
N TYR A 332 13.79 12.74 -12.00
CA TYR A 332 13.86 12.64 -10.55
C TYR A 332 15.30 12.73 -10.06
N LYS A 333 15.46 13.35 -8.89
CA LYS A 333 16.73 13.39 -8.17
C LYS A 333 16.96 12.08 -7.42
N PRO A 334 18.23 11.64 -7.26
CA PRO A 334 18.57 10.49 -6.44
C PRO A 334 18.10 10.69 -4.99
N THR A 335 17.52 9.66 -4.39
CA THR A 335 17.15 9.61 -2.97
C THR A 335 17.21 8.18 -2.47
N THR A 336 17.45 7.97 -1.18
CA THR A 336 17.28 6.65 -0.58
C THR A 336 15.84 6.41 -0.18
N PHE A 337 15.42 5.13 -0.11
CA PHE A 337 14.07 4.82 0.34
C PHE A 337 13.87 5.20 1.82
N ASP A 338 14.93 5.16 2.64
CA ASP A 338 14.84 5.60 4.03
C ASP A 338 14.55 7.10 4.15
N GLU A 339 15.22 7.95 3.37
CA GLU A 339 14.93 9.39 3.33
C GLU A 339 13.50 9.67 2.84
N TYR A 340 13.11 9.01 1.77
CA TYR A 340 11.76 9.15 1.20
C TYR A 340 10.68 8.74 2.19
N ARG A 341 10.82 7.57 2.81
CA ARG A 341 9.89 7.04 3.80
C ARG A 341 9.81 7.92 5.04
N LEU A 342 10.92 8.52 5.49
CA LEU A 342 10.94 9.43 6.63
C LEU A 342 10.13 10.71 6.36
N TYR A 343 10.17 11.24 5.14
CA TYR A 343 9.35 12.38 4.73
C TYR A 343 7.86 12.06 4.84
N ILE A 344 7.44 10.93 4.27
CA ILE A 344 6.04 10.45 4.32
C ILE A 344 5.57 10.27 5.76
N ARG A 345 6.42 9.69 6.58
CA ARG A 345 6.15 9.45 7.99
C ARG A 345 5.84 10.73 8.75
N ARG A 346 6.57 11.80 8.44
CA ARG A 346 6.37 13.12 9.05
C ARG A 346 5.09 13.78 8.58
N LYS A 347 4.77 13.69 7.30
CA LYS A 347 3.69 14.45 6.65
C LYS A 347 2.36 13.71 6.54
N GLY A 348 2.39 12.37 6.61
CA GLY A 348 1.22 11.53 6.36
C GLY A 348 0.80 11.48 4.88
N PRO A 349 -0.36 10.87 4.56
CA PRO A 349 -0.85 10.75 3.19
C PRO A 349 -1.28 12.13 2.64
N ARG A 350 -0.70 12.50 1.48
CA ARG A 350 -0.95 13.82 0.82
C ARG A 350 -0.93 13.70 -0.71
N GLY A 351 -1.74 12.82 -1.25
CA GLY A 351 -1.80 12.59 -2.70
C GLY A 351 -0.45 12.20 -3.25
N LYS A 352 -0.01 12.84 -4.34
CA LYS A 352 1.29 12.62 -4.99
C LYS A 352 2.37 13.63 -4.60
N SER A 353 2.11 14.52 -3.67
CA SER A 353 3.04 15.60 -3.32
C SER A 353 4.45 15.12 -2.97
N GLN A 354 4.56 13.91 -2.48
CA GLN A 354 5.84 13.32 -2.05
C GLN A 354 6.72 12.94 -3.25
N VAL A 355 6.20 12.20 -4.22
CA VAL A 355 6.97 11.84 -5.42
C VAL A 355 7.24 13.05 -6.30
N GLU A 356 6.30 14.00 -6.34
CA GLU A 356 6.48 15.27 -7.04
C GLU A 356 7.63 16.10 -6.45
N SER A 357 7.88 16.00 -5.13
CA SER A 357 9.00 16.70 -4.48
C SER A 357 10.39 16.19 -4.92
N LEU A 358 10.46 14.99 -5.51
CA LEU A 358 11.69 14.43 -6.05
C LEU A 358 11.99 14.89 -7.47
N LYS A 359 11.07 15.57 -8.15
CA LYS A 359 11.31 16.04 -9.52
C LYS A 359 12.53 16.94 -9.58
N ALA A 360 13.41 16.64 -10.53
CA ALA A 360 14.49 17.55 -10.87
C ALA A 360 13.84 18.84 -11.43
N HIS A 361 14.01 19.96 -10.74
CA HIS A 361 13.61 21.24 -11.30
C HIS A 361 14.55 21.47 -12.49
N GLY A 362 14.00 21.50 -13.68
CA GLY A 362 14.75 22.05 -14.82
C GLY A 362 15.11 23.48 -14.44
N ASP A 363 16.40 23.81 -14.49
CA ASP A 363 16.80 25.21 -14.50
C ASP A 363 16.02 25.90 -15.61
N ARG A 364 15.08 26.78 -15.22
CA ARG A 364 14.41 27.72 -16.15
C ARG A 364 15.25 28.95 -16.26
#